data_2b6038807e2c7678367c2c3f3ba63db4
#
_entry.id   2b6038807e2c7678367c2c3f3ba63db4
#
_cell.length_a   1.000
_cell.length_b   1.000
_cell.length_c   1.000
_cell.angle_alpha   90.00
_cell.angle_beta   90.00
_cell.angle_gamma   90.00
#
_symmetry.space_group_name_H-M   'P 1'
#
loop_
_entity.id
_entity.type
_entity.pdbx_description
1 polymer ?
#
loop_
_entity_poly.entity_id
_entity_poly.type
_entity_poly.pdbx_seq_one_letter_code
_entity_poly.pdbx_strand_id
1 'polypeptide(L)'
;GWKLIKRELKKNKTIFVPIDSEHFSIWSLIKKTKNDNIERIFITASGGPFSKYPLEKFKMITPKLALNHPNWKLGKKISIDSATMMNKVFEVIEAKKIFGIEYKKLEILIHPRSYVHAIVKFANGLIKILVHDTNMKIPIFNSIYPNFQKKLKSNSLHLQNLNNLELKYVEKKRFPVVKILENLPNNDSLFETVIVAANDKLVNLF
;
A
#
# COMPACT_ATOMS: atom_id res chain seq x y z
N GLY A 1 -19.28 4.12 -1.05
CA GLY A 1 -18.53 4.67 -2.15
C GLY A 1 -18.19 3.75 -3.31
N TRP A 2 -17.36 2.70 -3.12
CA TRP A 2 -16.76 1.95 -4.24
C TRP A 2 -17.79 1.26 -5.16
N LYS A 3 -18.89 0.71 -4.63
CA LYS A 3 -19.97 0.14 -5.44
C LYS A 3 -20.57 1.15 -6.41
N LEU A 4 -20.78 2.38 -5.98
CA LEU A 4 -21.29 3.46 -6.81
C LEU A 4 -20.29 3.81 -7.93
N ILE A 5 -19.01 3.93 -7.59
CA ILE A 5 -17.94 4.16 -8.57
C ILE A 5 -17.93 3.05 -9.63
N LYS A 6 -17.92 1.78 -9.22
CA LYS A 6 -17.97 0.64 -10.17
C LYS A 6 -19.17 0.70 -11.11
N ARG A 7 -20.35 1.08 -10.60
CA ARG A 7 -21.55 1.23 -11.41
C ARG A 7 -21.38 2.32 -12.48
N GLU A 8 -20.86 3.48 -12.09
CA GLU A 8 -20.65 4.60 -13.01
C GLU A 8 -19.55 4.30 -14.05
N LEU A 9 -18.45 3.65 -13.64
CA LEU A 9 -17.42 3.19 -14.57
C LEU A 9 -18.00 2.27 -15.65
N LYS A 10 -18.83 1.29 -15.25
CA LYS A 10 -19.49 0.37 -16.18
C LYS A 10 -20.45 1.10 -17.10
N LYS A 11 -21.30 1.98 -16.55
CA LYS A 11 -22.29 2.77 -17.30
C LYS A 11 -21.64 3.63 -18.38
N ASN A 12 -20.52 4.27 -18.04
CA ASN A 12 -19.83 5.22 -18.91
C ASN A 12 -18.67 4.59 -19.70
N LYS A 13 -18.51 3.26 -19.65
CA LYS A 13 -17.41 2.52 -20.32
C LYS A 13 -16.02 3.12 -20.05
N THR A 14 -15.81 3.63 -18.84
CA THR A 14 -14.54 4.20 -18.38
C THR A 14 -13.78 3.21 -17.52
N ILE A 15 -12.48 3.44 -17.36
CA ILE A 15 -11.60 2.60 -16.53
C ILE A 15 -11.14 3.39 -15.30
N PHE A 16 -10.94 2.68 -14.21
CA PHE A 16 -10.30 3.20 -13.03
C PHE A 16 -8.80 2.91 -13.11
N VAL A 17 -7.97 3.93 -12.96
CA VAL A 17 -6.51 3.80 -12.88
C VAL A 17 -6.05 4.37 -11.55
N PRO A 18 -5.50 3.55 -10.65
CA PRO A 18 -5.02 4.04 -9.36
C PRO A 18 -3.73 4.86 -9.54
N ILE A 19 -3.54 5.88 -8.71
CA ILE A 19 -2.34 6.73 -8.69
C ILE A 19 -1.54 6.59 -7.38
N ASP A 20 -2.12 6.00 -6.34
CA ASP A 20 -1.37 5.59 -5.16
C ASP A 20 -0.22 4.65 -5.57
N SER A 21 0.96 4.79 -4.97
CA SER A 21 2.17 4.11 -5.46
C SER A 21 2.05 2.59 -5.42
N GLU A 22 1.44 2.05 -4.38
CA GLU A 22 1.26 0.62 -4.18
C GLU A 22 0.15 0.06 -5.09
N HIS A 23 -1.00 0.74 -5.13
CA HIS A 23 -2.10 0.31 -6.00
C HIS A 23 -1.77 0.47 -7.48
N PHE A 24 -1.08 1.55 -7.87
CA PHE A 24 -0.55 1.70 -9.22
C PHE A 24 0.38 0.53 -9.57
N SER A 25 1.25 0.15 -8.64
CA SER A 25 2.20 -0.94 -8.84
C SER A 25 1.49 -2.28 -9.00
N ILE A 26 0.50 -2.59 -8.15
CA ILE A 26 -0.32 -3.79 -8.30
C ILE A 26 -1.02 -3.78 -9.67
N TRP A 27 -1.72 -2.69 -10.01
CA TRP A 27 -2.42 -2.54 -11.28
C TRP A 27 -1.50 -2.78 -12.49
N SER A 28 -0.30 -2.21 -12.46
CA SER A 28 0.70 -2.37 -13.51
C SER A 28 1.19 -3.81 -13.65
N LEU A 29 1.41 -4.52 -12.52
CA LEU A 29 1.92 -5.89 -12.49
C LEU A 29 0.88 -6.92 -12.95
N ILE A 30 -0.41 -6.70 -12.63
CA ILE A 30 -1.50 -7.65 -12.93
C ILE A 30 -2.28 -7.31 -14.19
N LYS A 31 -1.91 -6.22 -14.89
CA LYS A 31 -2.56 -5.82 -16.14
C LYS A 31 -2.65 -7.01 -17.11
N LYS A 32 -3.85 -7.30 -17.61
CA LYS A 32 -4.16 -8.44 -18.48
C LYS A 32 -4.03 -9.82 -17.81
N THR A 33 -3.95 -9.91 -16.48
CA THR A 33 -3.92 -11.18 -15.75
C THR A 33 -5.28 -11.45 -15.10
N LYS A 34 -5.77 -12.69 -15.18
CA LYS A 34 -6.96 -13.11 -14.42
C LYS A 34 -6.61 -13.29 -12.93
N ASN A 35 -7.52 -12.94 -12.04
CA ASN A 35 -7.30 -13.02 -10.58
C ASN A 35 -7.00 -14.45 -10.10
N ASP A 36 -7.53 -15.47 -10.76
CA ASP A 36 -7.28 -16.87 -10.42
C ASP A 36 -5.81 -17.27 -10.57
N ASN A 37 -5.09 -16.60 -11.47
CA ASN A 37 -3.65 -16.81 -11.67
C ASN A 37 -2.77 -16.09 -10.64
N ILE A 38 -3.36 -15.30 -9.74
CA ILE A 38 -2.64 -14.61 -8.67
C ILE A 38 -2.65 -15.48 -7.43
N GLU A 39 -1.46 -15.92 -6.99
CA GLU A 39 -1.30 -16.67 -5.75
C GLU A 39 -1.23 -15.72 -4.54
N ARG A 40 -0.38 -14.69 -4.62
CA ARG A 40 -0.13 -13.75 -3.52
C ARG A 40 0.25 -12.37 -4.04
N ILE A 41 -0.20 -11.33 -3.34
CA ILE A 41 0.24 -9.95 -3.54
C ILE A 41 0.83 -9.45 -2.23
N PHE A 42 2.02 -8.88 -2.30
CA PHE A 42 2.66 -8.20 -1.19
C PHE A 42 2.68 -6.69 -1.45
N ILE A 43 2.09 -5.95 -0.53
CA ILE A 43 2.11 -4.50 -0.47
C ILE A 43 3.25 -4.10 0.46
N THR A 44 4.14 -3.22 0.04
CA THR A 44 5.28 -2.86 0.88
C THR A 44 5.01 -1.61 1.70
N ALA A 45 5.68 -1.51 2.83
CA ALA A 45 5.66 -0.38 3.74
C ALA A 45 7.07 -0.04 4.20
N SER A 46 7.38 1.24 4.42
CA SER A 46 8.66 1.63 5.04
C SER A 46 8.80 1.15 6.50
N GLY A 47 7.66 0.90 7.15
CA GLY A 47 7.57 0.65 8.59
C GLY A 47 7.48 1.93 9.42
N GLY A 48 7.48 3.10 8.78
CA GLY A 48 7.34 4.39 9.44
C GLY A 48 8.47 4.68 10.45
N PRO A 49 8.30 5.74 11.29
CA PRO A 49 9.33 6.16 12.24
C PRO A 49 9.61 5.12 13.35
N PHE A 50 8.69 4.17 13.56
CA PHE A 50 8.80 3.20 14.65
C PHE A 50 9.30 1.83 14.21
N SER A 51 9.73 1.66 12.95
CA SER A 51 10.23 0.38 12.44
C SER A 51 11.42 -0.18 13.22
N LYS A 52 12.29 0.69 13.73
CA LYS A 52 13.47 0.35 14.54
C LYS A 52 13.40 0.90 15.97
N TYR A 53 12.27 1.49 16.38
CA TYR A 53 12.11 2.06 17.71
C TYR A 53 12.05 0.94 18.75
N PRO A 54 12.74 1.04 19.92
CA PRO A 54 12.72 -0.01 20.94
C PRO A 54 11.32 -0.27 21.46
N LEU A 55 10.88 -1.55 21.51
CA LEU A 55 9.52 -1.92 21.92
C LEU A 55 9.21 -1.52 23.37
N GLU A 56 10.17 -1.62 24.26
CA GLU A 56 10.06 -1.21 25.66
C GLU A 56 9.77 0.28 25.83
N LYS A 57 10.13 1.10 24.85
CA LYS A 57 9.89 2.54 24.82
C LYS A 57 8.58 2.95 24.17
N PHE A 58 7.76 2.01 23.68
CA PHE A 58 6.51 2.32 22.98
C PHE A 58 5.53 3.13 23.84
N LYS A 59 5.53 2.94 25.17
CA LYS A 59 4.72 3.72 26.12
C LYS A 59 5.08 5.22 26.13
N MET A 60 6.24 5.59 25.60
CA MET A 60 6.74 6.98 25.54
C MET A 60 6.49 7.63 24.18
N ILE A 61 5.83 6.94 23.24
CA ILE A 61 5.53 7.49 21.93
C ILE A 61 4.52 8.62 22.08
N THR A 62 4.83 9.73 21.42
CA THR A 62 3.96 10.91 21.34
C THR A 62 3.53 11.14 19.88
N PRO A 63 2.42 11.87 19.64
CA PRO A 63 2.01 12.26 18.28
C PRO A 63 3.12 12.97 17.52
N LYS A 64 3.91 13.83 18.20
CA LYS A 64 5.04 14.56 17.59
C LYS A 64 6.10 13.61 17.02
N LEU A 65 6.39 12.48 17.69
CA LEU A 65 7.32 11.46 17.18
C LEU A 65 6.74 10.74 15.94
N ALA A 66 5.42 10.53 15.90
CA ALA A 66 4.76 9.88 14.78
C ALA A 66 4.78 10.73 13.50
N LEU A 67 4.90 12.05 13.61
CA LEU A 67 4.90 12.95 12.46
C LEU A 67 6.20 12.91 11.64
N ASN A 68 7.28 12.31 12.15
CA ASN A 68 8.57 12.22 11.48
C ASN A 68 8.66 11.00 10.55
N HIS A 69 8.04 11.08 9.35
CA HIS A 69 8.13 9.98 8.38
C HIS A 69 9.53 9.92 7.73
N PRO A 70 10.18 8.73 7.64
CA PRO A 70 11.57 8.61 7.17
C PRO A 70 11.77 8.93 5.69
N ASN A 71 10.79 8.62 4.83
CA ASN A 71 10.96 8.63 3.36
C ASN A 71 10.07 9.64 2.64
N TRP A 72 8.94 10.02 3.22
CA TRP A 72 7.94 10.87 2.57
C TRP A 72 7.63 12.12 3.39
N LYS A 73 7.44 13.25 2.71
CA LYS A 73 6.86 14.46 3.31
C LYS A 73 5.33 14.34 3.22
N LEU A 74 4.69 14.00 4.34
CA LEU A 74 3.27 13.67 4.39
C LEU A 74 2.51 14.70 5.27
N GLY A 75 1.19 14.79 5.06
CA GLY A 75 0.29 15.50 5.96
C GLY A 75 0.16 14.80 7.33
N LYS A 76 -0.35 15.50 8.34
CA LYS A 76 -0.42 14.99 9.73
C LYS A 76 -1.12 13.62 9.81
N LYS A 77 -2.33 13.50 9.25
CA LYS A 77 -3.11 12.25 9.32
C LYS A 77 -2.34 11.07 8.74
N ILE A 78 -1.87 11.19 7.50
CA ILE A 78 -1.19 10.09 6.82
C ILE A 78 0.15 9.74 7.49
N SER A 79 0.82 10.70 8.16
CA SER A 79 2.03 10.43 8.95
C SER A 79 1.72 9.55 10.16
N ILE A 80 0.61 9.81 10.88
CA ILE A 80 0.16 8.98 12.00
C ILE A 80 -0.28 7.60 11.50
N ASP A 81 -1.06 7.55 10.43
CA ASP A 81 -1.52 6.29 9.82
C ASP A 81 -0.33 5.44 9.33
N SER A 82 0.72 6.07 8.81
CA SER A 82 1.96 5.38 8.43
C SER A 82 2.74 4.89 9.65
N ALA A 83 2.86 5.72 10.69
CA ALA A 83 3.57 5.38 11.92
C ALA A 83 2.95 4.19 12.66
N THR A 84 1.63 4.04 12.58
CA THR A 84 0.86 2.95 13.19
C THR A 84 0.69 1.73 12.27
N MET A 85 1.04 1.83 10.99
CA MET A 85 0.70 0.89 9.91
C MET A 85 -0.79 0.88 9.51
N MET A 86 -1.59 1.81 10.02
CA MET A 86 -3.01 1.92 9.65
C MET A 86 -3.18 2.28 8.17
N ASN A 87 -2.30 3.13 7.63
CA ASN A 87 -2.29 3.41 6.19
C ASN A 87 -2.20 2.12 5.37
N LYS A 88 -1.36 1.18 5.77
CA LYS A 88 -1.17 -0.09 5.06
C LYS A 88 -2.38 -1.02 5.23
N VAL A 89 -3.07 -0.96 6.37
CA VAL A 89 -4.36 -1.65 6.56
C VAL A 89 -5.39 -1.11 5.57
N PHE A 90 -5.48 0.21 5.40
CA PHE A 90 -6.36 0.83 4.41
C PHE A 90 -6.01 0.39 3.00
N GLU A 91 -4.75 0.41 2.62
CA GLU A 91 -4.31 -0.01 1.30
C GLU A 91 -4.64 -1.48 1.00
N VAL A 92 -4.57 -2.38 1.98
CA VAL A 92 -5.02 -3.77 1.82
C VAL A 92 -6.53 -3.84 1.57
N ILE A 93 -7.32 -3.06 2.33
CA ILE A 93 -8.78 -2.96 2.15
C ILE A 93 -9.10 -2.42 0.74
N GLU A 94 -8.42 -1.38 0.32
CA GLU A 94 -8.57 -0.77 -1.00
C GLU A 94 -8.16 -1.71 -2.11
N ALA A 95 -7.04 -2.42 -1.98
CA ALA A 95 -6.59 -3.41 -2.95
C ALA A 95 -7.64 -4.50 -3.18
N LYS A 96 -8.26 -5.03 -2.10
CA LYS A 96 -9.40 -5.95 -2.23
C LYS A 96 -10.54 -5.33 -3.02
N LYS A 97 -10.96 -4.10 -2.69
CA LYS A 97 -12.11 -3.43 -3.35
C LYS A 97 -11.81 -3.12 -4.82
N ILE A 98 -10.63 -2.62 -5.13
CA ILE A 98 -10.21 -2.19 -6.46
C ILE A 98 -10.01 -3.40 -7.37
N PHE A 99 -9.22 -4.39 -6.94
CA PHE A 99 -8.78 -5.50 -7.78
C PHE A 99 -9.62 -6.76 -7.61
N GLY A 100 -10.51 -6.83 -6.62
CA GLY A 100 -11.31 -8.03 -6.33
C GLY A 100 -10.48 -9.20 -5.81
N ILE A 101 -9.35 -8.95 -5.17
CA ILE A 101 -8.45 -9.96 -4.58
C ILE A 101 -8.90 -10.26 -3.15
N GLU A 102 -8.97 -11.54 -2.78
CA GLU A 102 -9.33 -11.94 -1.42
C GLU A 102 -8.25 -11.53 -0.40
N TYR A 103 -8.67 -11.20 0.83
CA TYR A 103 -7.74 -10.79 1.90
C TYR A 103 -6.64 -11.81 2.16
N LYS A 104 -6.94 -13.11 2.11
CA LYS A 104 -5.95 -14.17 2.31
C LYS A 104 -4.80 -14.18 1.30
N LYS A 105 -4.98 -13.52 0.14
CA LYS A 105 -3.95 -13.36 -0.90
C LYS A 105 -3.17 -12.04 -0.77
N LEU A 106 -3.52 -11.18 0.18
CA LEU A 106 -2.90 -9.87 0.39
C LEU A 106 -2.06 -9.90 1.66
N GLU A 107 -0.80 -9.54 1.56
CA GLU A 107 0.13 -9.46 2.68
C GLU A 107 0.90 -8.13 2.68
N ILE A 108 1.41 -7.74 3.84
CA ILE A 108 2.23 -6.56 4.01
C ILE A 108 3.67 -6.99 4.28
N LEU A 109 4.63 -6.39 3.57
CA LEU A 109 6.05 -6.53 3.85
C LEU A 109 6.65 -5.18 4.24
N ILE A 110 7.61 -5.21 5.14
CA ILE A 110 8.43 -4.04 5.46
C ILE A 110 9.59 -3.97 4.48
N HIS A 111 9.72 -2.83 3.80
CA HIS A 111 10.85 -2.45 2.96
C HIS A 111 11.31 -1.03 3.33
N PRO A 112 12.31 -0.86 4.21
CA PRO A 112 12.66 0.44 4.80
C PRO A 112 12.98 1.55 3.80
N ARG A 113 13.51 1.20 2.62
CA ARG A 113 13.88 2.16 1.58
C ARG A 113 12.71 2.61 0.72
N SER A 114 11.53 1.97 0.81
CA SER A 114 10.33 2.28 0.00
C SER A 114 10.58 2.28 -1.51
N TYR A 115 11.56 1.52 -2.01
CA TYR A 115 11.89 1.43 -3.43
C TYR A 115 11.05 0.37 -4.15
N VAL A 116 10.75 -0.75 -3.47
CA VAL A 116 9.75 -1.73 -3.91
C VAL A 116 8.38 -1.27 -3.44
N HIS A 117 7.39 -1.24 -4.32
CA HIS A 117 6.02 -0.82 -4.00
C HIS A 117 5.02 -1.97 -3.99
N ALA A 118 5.20 -2.97 -4.86
CA ALA A 118 4.42 -4.19 -4.83
C ALA A 118 5.20 -5.38 -5.38
N ILE A 119 4.86 -6.57 -4.89
CA ILE A 119 5.34 -7.85 -5.40
C ILE A 119 4.11 -8.72 -5.68
N VAL A 120 4.07 -9.39 -6.82
CA VAL A 120 3.00 -10.32 -7.18
C VAL A 120 3.60 -11.67 -7.48
N LYS A 121 3.17 -12.69 -6.75
CA LYS A 121 3.45 -14.11 -7.01
C LYS A 121 2.27 -14.71 -7.76
N PHE A 122 2.56 -15.37 -8.87
CA PHE A 122 1.57 -16.02 -9.72
C PHE A 122 1.56 -17.54 -9.51
N ALA A 123 0.42 -18.17 -9.79
CA ALA A 123 0.22 -19.61 -9.65
C ALA A 123 1.18 -20.45 -10.51
N ASN A 124 1.73 -19.90 -11.57
CA ASN A 124 2.74 -20.56 -12.42
C ASN A 124 4.19 -20.40 -11.89
N GLY A 125 4.37 -19.88 -10.68
CA GLY A 125 5.68 -19.69 -10.05
C GLY A 125 6.38 -18.37 -10.38
N LEU A 126 5.89 -17.58 -11.33
CA LEU A 126 6.50 -16.29 -11.64
C LEU A 126 6.32 -15.31 -10.48
N ILE A 127 7.34 -14.51 -10.24
CA ILE A 127 7.29 -13.38 -9.31
C ILE A 127 7.62 -12.11 -10.10
N LYS A 128 6.74 -11.12 -10.01
CA LYS A 128 6.98 -9.80 -10.57
C LYS A 128 7.11 -8.78 -9.45
N ILE A 129 8.08 -7.90 -9.57
CA ILE A 129 8.36 -6.83 -8.60
C ILE A 129 8.30 -5.51 -9.35
N LEU A 130 7.59 -4.54 -8.81
CA LEU A 130 7.62 -3.17 -9.33
C LEU A 130 8.40 -2.28 -8.36
N VAL A 131 9.38 -1.62 -8.91
CA VAL A 131 10.26 -0.69 -8.20
C VAL A 131 10.26 0.67 -8.90
N HIS A 132 10.29 1.73 -8.12
CA HIS A 132 10.56 3.08 -8.59
C HIS A 132 11.02 3.97 -7.43
N ASP A 133 11.60 5.12 -7.74
CA ASP A 133 11.97 6.11 -6.73
C ASP A 133 10.73 6.55 -5.92
N THR A 134 10.94 6.94 -4.66
CA THR A 134 9.89 7.45 -3.75
C THR A 134 9.41 8.84 -4.20
N ASN A 135 8.80 8.87 -5.37
CA ASN A 135 8.34 10.09 -6.02
C ASN A 135 6.99 9.87 -6.72
N MET A 136 5.94 10.53 -6.25
CA MET A 136 4.58 10.41 -6.80
C MET A 136 4.45 10.86 -8.26
N LYS A 137 5.41 11.62 -8.80
CA LYS A 137 5.42 11.94 -10.24
C LYS A 137 5.45 10.69 -11.12
N ILE A 138 6.08 9.60 -10.65
CA ILE A 138 6.23 8.37 -11.44
C ILE A 138 4.88 7.65 -11.60
N PRO A 139 4.15 7.25 -10.56
CA PRO A 139 2.84 6.61 -10.73
C PRO A 139 1.83 7.54 -11.40
N ILE A 140 1.77 8.83 -11.06
CA ILE A 140 0.86 9.80 -11.68
C ILE A 140 1.15 9.92 -13.18
N PHE A 141 2.40 10.11 -13.59
CA PHE A 141 2.79 10.22 -14.98
C PHE A 141 2.39 8.97 -15.78
N ASN A 142 2.71 7.78 -15.25
CA ASN A 142 2.43 6.51 -15.94
C ASN A 142 0.94 6.14 -15.94
N SER A 143 0.15 6.69 -15.01
CA SER A 143 -1.31 6.58 -15.03
C SER A 143 -1.93 7.43 -16.14
N ILE A 144 -1.37 8.61 -16.41
CA ILE A 144 -1.83 9.52 -17.49
C ILE A 144 -1.35 9.04 -18.86
N TYR A 145 -0.11 8.50 -18.93
CA TYR A 145 0.52 8.04 -20.17
C TYR A 145 0.87 6.54 -20.12
N PRO A 146 -0.13 5.63 -20.05
CA PRO A 146 0.10 4.21 -19.75
C PRO A 146 0.82 3.43 -20.87
N ASN A 147 0.94 3.97 -22.06
CA ASN A 147 1.54 3.31 -23.24
C ASN A 147 2.94 3.84 -23.58
N PHE A 148 3.66 4.42 -22.64
CA PHE A 148 5.00 5.01 -22.84
C PHE A 148 5.07 6.08 -23.94
N GLN A 149 3.96 6.74 -24.23
CA GLN A 149 3.83 7.77 -25.27
C GLN A 149 4.67 9.03 -24.97
N LYS A 150 5.01 9.25 -23.74
CA LYS A 150 5.79 10.38 -23.26
C LYS A 150 6.99 9.89 -22.43
N LYS A 151 7.99 10.74 -22.27
CA LYS A 151 9.18 10.46 -21.46
C LYS A 151 9.11 11.28 -20.17
N LEU A 152 9.34 10.62 -19.03
CA LEU A 152 9.58 11.28 -17.75
C LEU A 152 11.09 11.32 -17.52
N LYS A 153 11.62 12.51 -17.21
CA LYS A 153 13.00 12.60 -16.74
C LYS A 153 13.09 11.96 -15.36
N SER A 154 13.80 10.87 -15.26
CA SER A 154 14.02 10.12 -14.01
C SER A 154 15.50 10.14 -13.65
N ASN A 155 15.79 9.76 -12.41
CA ASN A 155 17.16 9.53 -11.97
C ASN A 155 17.76 8.33 -12.69
N SER A 156 19.10 8.26 -12.75
CA SER A 156 19.82 7.08 -13.23
C SER A 156 19.55 5.89 -12.31
N LEU A 157 19.54 4.70 -12.88
CA LEU A 157 19.40 3.47 -12.10
C LEU A 157 20.61 3.28 -11.18
N HIS A 158 20.36 3.24 -9.87
CA HIS A 158 21.37 2.92 -8.87
C HIS A 158 21.30 1.43 -8.53
N LEU A 159 22.22 0.62 -9.05
CA LEU A 159 22.28 -0.84 -8.83
C LEU A 159 22.30 -1.21 -7.34
N GLN A 160 22.91 -0.39 -6.49
CA GLN A 160 22.92 -0.59 -5.05
C GLN A 160 21.50 -0.65 -4.45
N ASN A 161 20.52 0.06 -5.04
CA ASN A 161 19.13 -0.01 -4.58
C ASN A 161 18.51 -1.37 -4.88
N LEU A 162 18.87 -1.99 -6.01
CA LEU A 162 18.40 -3.34 -6.38
C LEU A 162 19.12 -4.44 -5.59
N ASN A 163 20.42 -4.29 -5.35
CA ASN A 163 21.23 -5.29 -4.63
C ASN A 163 20.81 -5.42 -3.14
N ASN A 164 20.20 -4.39 -2.57
CA ASN A 164 19.86 -4.34 -1.15
C ASN A 164 18.34 -4.22 -0.92
N LEU A 165 17.57 -5.05 -1.61
CA LEU A 165 16.12 -5.15 -1.40
C LEU A 165 15.85 -5.90 -0.09
N GLU A 166 15.93 -5.19 1.03
CA GLU A 166 15.60 -5.72 2.35
C GLU A 166 14.07 -5.81 2.48
N LEU A 167 13.56 -7.04 2.59
CA LEU A 167 12.14 -7.34 2.76
C LEU A 167 11.94 -8.18 4.03
N LYS A 168 11.02 -7.77 4.90
CA LYS A 168 10.69 -8.48 6.14
C LYS A 168 9.19 -8.54 6.34
N TYR A 169 8.70 -9.59 6.99
CA TYR A 169 7.32 -9.62 7.46
C TYR A 169 7.07 -8.58 8.55
N VAL A 170 5.81 -8.13 8.65
CA VAL A 170 5.40 -7.18 9.69
C VAL A 170 5.46 -7.85 11.06
N GLU A 171 6.14 -7.23 11.99
CA GLU A 171 6.16 -7.63 13.40
C GLU A 171 4.84 -7.19 14.08
N LYS A 172 3.89 -8.14 14.26
CA LYS A 172 2.56 -7.87 14.84
C LYS A 172 2.59 -7.37 16.29
N LYS A 173 3.69 -7.58 17.03
CA LYS A 173 3.87 -6.99 18.37
C LYS A 173 4.15 -5.49 18.27
N ARG A 174 4.89 -5.07 17.25
CA ARG A 174 5.23 -3.68 16.96
C ARG A 174 4.06 -2.91 16.35
N PHE A 175 3.34 -3.54 15.45
CA PHE A 175 2.23 -2.96 14.71
C PHE A 175 0.94 -3.79 14.92
N PRO A 176 0.35 -3.76 16.13
CA PRO A 176 -0.79 -4.62 16.47
C PRO A 176 -2.04 -4.33 15.63
N VAL A 177 -2.16 -3.13 15.07
CA VAL A 177 -3.29 -2.76 14.21
C VAL A 177 -3.41 -3.64 12.96
N VAL A 178 -2.31 -4.21 12.47
CA VAL A 178 -2.31 -5.10 11.30
C VAL A 178 -3.14 -6.37 11.54
N LYS A 179 -3.34 -6.78 12.81
CA LYS A 179 -4.21 -7.92 13.15
C LYS A 179 -5.68 -7.69 12.76
N ILE A 180 -6.10 -6.46 12.54
CA ILE A 180 -7.45 -6.16 12.05
C ILE A 180 -7.73 -6.89 10.73
N LEU A 181 -6.71 -7.04 9.87
CA LEU A 181 -6.83 -7.72 8.58
C LEU A 181 -7.24 -9.20 8.71
N GLU A 182 -6.91 -9.86 9.83
CA GLU A 182 -7.24 -11.26 10.08
C GLU A 182 -8.74 -11.48 10.32
N ASN A 183 -9.44 -10.41 10.75
CA ASN A 183 -10.86 -10.44 11.10
C ASN A 183 -11.76 -9.77 10.05
N LEU A 184 -11.19 -9.34 8.92
CA LEU A 184 -11.97 -8.69 7.88
C LEU A 184 -12.83 -9.72 7.13
N PRO A 185 -14.15 -9.48 7.02
CA PRO A 185 -15.03 -10.36 6.27
C PRO A 185 -14.72 -10.31 4.78
N ASN A 186 -14.75 -11.47 4.12
CA ASN A 186 -14.59 -11.51 2.67
C ASN A 186 -15.83 -11.01 1.92
N ASN A 187 -16.98 -11.02 2.57
CA ASN A 187 -18.24 -10.49 2.01
C ASN A 187 -18.30 -8.96 2.12
N ASP A 188 -19.19 -8.35 1.35
CA ASP A 188 -19.50 -6.93 1.49
C ASP A 188 -20.10 -6.64 2.87
N SER A 189 -19.45 -5.79 3.63
CA SER A 189 -19.88 -5.38 4.96
C SER A 189 -19.60 -3.90 5.18
N LEU A 190 -20.12 -3.35 6.27
CA LEU A 190 -19.77 -2.01 6.73
C LEU A 190 -18.51 -2.01 7.62
N PHE A 191 -17.94 -3.17 7.88
CA PHE A 191 -16.81 -3.31 8.81
C PHE A 191 -15.62 -2.45 8.41
N GLU A 192 -15.26 -2.46 7.12
CA GLU A 192 -14.17 -1.62 6.61
C GLU A 192 -14.49 -0.12 6.74
N THR A 193 -15.76 0.27 6.56
CA THR A 193 -16.19 1.67 6.74
C THR A 193 -16.09 2.07 8.21
N VAL A 194 -16.44 1.18 9.13
CA VAL A 194 -16.31 1.42 10.58
C VAL A 194 -14.84 1.60 10.96
N ILE A 195 -13.92 0.80 10.43
CA ILE A 195 -12.48 0.93 10.67
C ILE A 195 -11.98 2.31 10.25
N VAL A 196 -12.36 2.76 9.04
CA VAL A 196 -11.98 4.10 8.54
C VAL A 196 -12.52 5.20 9.45
N ALA A 197 -13.82 5.16 9.78
CA ALA A 197 -14.46 6.17 10.62
C ALA A 197 -13.87 6.20 12.06
N ALA A 198 -13.60 5.04 12.64
CA ALA A 198 -12.97 4.92 13.95
C ALA A 198 -11.55 5.51 13.95
N ASN A 199 -10.74 5.18 12.91
CA ASN A 199 -9.42 5.75 12.79
C ASN A 199 -9.46 7.27 12.62
N ASP A 200 -10.35 7.79 11.76
CA ASP A 200 -10.50 9.23 11.56
C ASP A 200 -10.86 9.94 12.88
N LYS A 201 -11.76 9.35 13.65
CA LYS A 201 -12.12 9.88 14.97
C LYS A 201 -10.94 9.90 15.93
N LEU A 202 -10.17 8.80 15.99
CA LEU A 202 -9.00 8.67 16.87
C LEU A 202 -7.91 9.68 16.49
N VAL A 203 -7.56 9.75 15.20
CA VAL A 203 -6.50 10.67 14.74
C VAL A 203 -6.84 12.14 14.96
N ASN A 204 -8.12 12.49 14.88
CA ASN A 204 -8.57 13.86 15.15
C ASN A 204 -8.55 14.26 16.65
N LEU A 205 -8.30 13.31 17.55
CA LEU A 205 -8.09 13.59 18.99
C LEU A 205 -6.63 14.00 19.30
N PHE A 206 -5.72 13.86 18.36
CA PHE A 206 -4.29 14.22 18.45
C PHE A 206 -3.98 15.51 17.69
#